data_848e39717aa4d91d5a6062df1e3c65e6
#
_entry.id   848e39717aa4d91d5a6062df1e3c65e6
#
_cell.length_a   1.000
_cell.length_b   1.000
_cell.length_c   1.000
_cell.angle_alpha   90.00
_cell.angle_beta   90.00
_cell.angle_gamma   90.00
#
_symmetry.space_group_name_H-M   'P 1'
#
loop_
_entity.id
_entity.type
_entity.pdbx_description
1 polymer ?
#
loop_
_entity_poly.entity_id
_entity_poly.type
_entity_poly.pdbx_seq_one_letter_code
_entity_poly.pdbx_strand_id
1 'polypeptide(L)'
;MNNLIKIISISFMLAFSATAIKADGHDFTIFNNSGMLQFDGGGSDPEVLAKVTAHVTKLSGVTPKVIVPNMQDTTEQLNLLLAGSNPPDLFQANWDVYKSTLMPLNDLLAKHGDALLRSIPETSWKYMTDADGNIMGIPRTAATSPYMTWVRQDILDQAGLDVPKTVEELTAYMAAAQKINPDFKAGTRAWSGNKWEEPAMGFAAAFTGAMSGNAAFIDPSDGRVKPVPLAPGIKDYLHFMNDWNNKGYWYPDNWSKFDESEVFRTCNLAMWSGWYSRVTIVVPKVESNCPGMKYVRAPIMGPQGWMATTRASGTQAYVINKKAK
;
A
#
# COMPACT_ATOMS: atom_id res chain seq x y z
N MET A 1 57.47 -23.40 25.14
CA MET A 1 56.50 -24.52 25.33
C MET A 1 55.15 -23.95 24.96
N ASN A 2 54.79 -24.07 23.71
CA ASN A 2 53.57 -23.45 23.17
C ASN A 2 52.52 -24.55 22.96
N ASN A 3 51.41 -24.47 23.67
CA ASN A 3 50.25 -25.30 23.42
C ASN A 3 49.34 -24.63 22.44
N LEU A 4 49.29 -25.12 21.21
CA LEU A 4 48.33 -24.78 20.18
C LEU A 4 47.01 -25.53 20.47
N ILE A 5 45.96 -24.81 20.83
CA ILE A 5 44.62 -25.37 20.92
C ILE A 5 44.01 -25.26 19.51
N LYS A 6 43.81 -26.38 18.87
CA LYS A 6 43.06 -26.50 17.63
C LYS A 6 41.57 -26.49 17.94
N ILE A 7 40.89 -25.38 17.57
CA ILE A 7 39.43 -25.28 17.57
C ILE A 7 38.94 -25.92 16.26
N ILE A 8 38.31 -27.09 16.37
CA ILE A 8 37.58 -27.70 15.26
C ILE A 8 36.22 -27.07 15.17
N SER A 9 36.04 -26.22 14.17
CA SER A 9 34.71 -25.68 13.81
C SER A 9 33.96 -26.76 13.04
N ILE A 10 32.99 -27.38 13.69
CA ILE A 10 32.04 -28.28 13.01
C ILE A 10 30.94 -27.38 12.43
N SER A 11 31.05 -27.08 11.14
CA SER A 11 30.00 -26.47 10.36
C SER A 11 28.88 -27.47 10.10
N PHE A 12 27.79 -27.38 10.86
CA PHE A 12 26.58 -28.13 10.57
C PHE A 12 25.92 -27.49 9.34
N MET A 13 26.21 -28.01 8.15
CA MET A 13 25.44 -27.77 6.94
C MET A 13 24.09 -28.48 7.10
N LEU A 14 23.05 -27.77 7.55
CA LEU A 14 21.67 -28.19 7.39
C LEU A 14 21.34 -28.12 5.89
N ALA A 15 21.50 -29.25 5.21
CA ALA A 15 20.96 -29.46 3.88
C ALA A 15 19.44 -29.50 4.02
N PHE A 16 18.76 -28.36 3.80
CA PHE A 16 17.34 -28.35 3.50
C PHE A 16 17.15 -29.04 2.16
N SER A 17 16.86 -30.32 2.19
CA SER A 17 16.27 -31.02 1.05
C SER A 17 14.88 -30.45 0.84
N ALA A 18 14.76 -29.39 0.05
CA ALA A 18 13.51 -29.00 -0.55
C ALA A 18 13.12 -30.16 -1.49
N THR A 19 12.31 -31.09 -0.99
CA THR A 19 11.60 -32.04 -1.85
C THR A 19 10.69 -31.18 -2.74
N ALA A 20 11.15 -30.93 -3.97
CA ALA A 20 10.33 -30.34 -4.99
C ALA A 20 9.08 -31.23 -5.15
N ILE A 21 7.95 -30.76 -4.71
CA ILE A 21 6.66 -31.37 -5.00
C ILE A 21 6.50 -31.22 -6.51
N LYS A 22 6.73 -32.31 -7.26
CA LYS A 22 6.34 -32.36 -8.67
C LYS A 22 4.83 -32.24 -8.70
N ALA A 23 4.33 -31.08 -9.06
CA ALA A 23 2.93 -30.93 -9.45
C ALA A 23 2.73 -31.78 -10.72
N ASP A 24 1.82 -32.73 -10.66
CA ASP A 24 1.40 -33.56 -11.79
C ASP A 24 0.75 -32.68 -12.85
N GLY A 25 1.56 -32.04 -13.70
CA GLY A 25 1.14 -31.42 -14.97
C GLY A 25 -0.08 -30.49 -14.97
N HIS A 26 -0.59 -30.09 -13.81
CA HIS A 26 -1.72 -29.18 -13.71
C HIS A 26 -1.25 -27.73 -13.90
N ASP A 27 -1.83 -27.04 -14.88
CA ASP A 27 -1.64 -25.62 -15.09
C ASP A 27 -2.29 -24.86 -13.93
N PHE A 28 -1.48 -24.37 -12.99
CA PHE A 28 -1.93 -23.50 -11.92
C PHE A 28 -2.20 -22.10 -12.45
N THR A 29 -3.44 -21.66 -12.38
CA THR A 29 -3.88 -20.39 -12.96
C THR A 29 -4.06 -19.32 -11.89
N ILE A 30 -3.48 -18.14 -12.14
CA ILE A 30 -3.57 -16.96 -11.27
C ILE A 30 -4.28 -15.85 -12.02
N PHE A 31 -5.39 -15.35 -11.47
CA PHE A 31 -6.00 -14.13 -11.98
C PHE A 31 -5.39 -12.91 -11.26
N ASN A 32 -4.60 -12.13 -11.99
CA ASN A 32 -3.88 -10.98 -11.45
C ASN A 32 -4.74 -9.71 -11.44
N ASN A 33 -5.74 -9.66 -10.59
CA ASN A 33 -6.64 -8.53 -10.48
C ASN A 33 -6.11 -7.34 -9.66
N SER A 34 -4.90 -7.43 -9.14
CA SER A 34 -4.27 -6.31 -8.43
C SER A 34 -3.47 -5.37 -9.32
N GLY A 35 -3.27 -5.72 -10.58
CA GLY A 35 -2.43 -4.96 -11.50
C GLY A 35 -0.96 -4.87 -11.13
N MET A 36 -0.49 -5.69 -10.17
CA MET A 36 0.88 -5.59 -9.64
C MET A 36 1.99 -5.91 -10.66
N LEU A 37 1.63 -6.51 -11.78
CA LEU A 37 2.54 -6.75 -12.92
C LEU A 37 2.30 -5.77 -14.06
N GLN A 38 1.51 -4.72 -13.82
CA GLN A 38 1.25 -3.67 -14.79
C GLN A 38 2.13 -2.46 -14.46
N PHE A 39 2.95 -2.07 -15.40
CA PHE A 39 3.80 -0.88 -15.31
C PHE A 39 3.34 0.14 -16.37
N ASP A 40 3.36 1.42 -15.99
CA ASP A 40 3.22 2.60 -16.87
C ASP A 40 2.20 2.45 -18.02
N GLY A 41 0.91 2.54 -17.70
CA GLY A 41 -0.15 2.64 -18.72
C GLY A 41 -1.04 1.42 -18.90
N GLY A 42 -0.98 0.45 -18.00
CA GLY A 42 -2.03 -0.57 -17.91
C GLY A 42 -1.77 -1.88 -18.65
N GLY A 43 -0.55 -2.15 -19.06
CA GLY A 43 -0.15 -3.46 -19.60
C GLY A 43 0.86 -4.16 -18.70
N SER A 44 0.83 -5.50 -18.64
CA SER A 44 1.95 -6.27 -18.09
C SER A 44 3.08 -6.26 -19.10
N ASP A 45 4.28 -5.91 -18.66
CA ASP A 45 5.48 -6.13 -19.47
C ASP A 45 5.71 -7.64 -19.61
N PRO A 46 5.65 -8.22 -20.84
CA PRO A 46 5.80 -9.65 -21.05
C PRO A 46 7.17 -10.20 -20.59
N GLU A 47 8.22 -9.38 -20.70
CA GLU A 47 9.57 -9.77 -20.28
C GLU A 47 9.67 -9.85 -18.75
N VAL A 48 9.12 -8.89 -18.04
CA VAL A 48 9.04 -8.89 -16.58
C VAL A 48 8.20 -10.07 -16.09
N LEU A 49 7.04 -10.29 -16.72
CA LEU A 49 6.18 -11.44 -16.39
C LEU A 49 6.90 -12.77 -16.58
N ALA A 50 7.63 -12.94 -17.68
CA ALA A 50 8.42 -14.14 -17.94
C ALA A 50 9.52 -14.36 -16.87
N LYS A 51 10.24 -13.30 -16.48
CA LYS A 51 11.26 -13.36 -15.41
C LYS A 51 10.66 -13.75 -14.06
N VAL A 52 9.53 -13.14 -13.69
CA VAL A 52 8.82 -13.45 -12.43
C VAL A 52 8.31 -14.90 -12.46
N THR A 53 7.69 -15.34 -13.55
CA THR A 53 7.20 -16.70 -13.72
C THR A 53 8.34 -17.72 -13.59
N ALA A 54 9.46 -17.48 -14.28
CA ALA A 54 10.62 -18.35 -14.19
C ALA A 54 11.19 -18.43 -12.77
N HIS A 55 11.24 -17.30 -12.05
CA HIS A 55 11.70 -17.27 -10.66
C HIS A 55 10.76 -18.04 -9.72
N VAL A 56 9.44 -17.85 -9.84
CA VAL A 56 8.44 -18.58 -9.07
C VAL A 56 8.53 -20.08 -9.35
N THR A 57 8.62 -20.47 -10.62
CA THR A 57 8.80 -21.88 -11.03
C THR A 57 10.04 -22.49 -10.40
N LYS A 58 11.16 -21.76 -10.42
CA LYS A 58 12.41 -22.22 -9.80
C LYS A 58 12.28 -22.47 -8.31
N LEU A 59 11.54 -21.62 -7.59
CA LEU A 59 11.37 -21.70 -6.13
C LEU A 59 10.31 -22.73 -5.71
N SER A 60 9.21 -22.81 -6.43
CA SER A 60 8.04 -23.63 -6.05
C SER A 60 7.95 -24.98 -6.78
N GLY A 61 8.63 -25.14 -7.90
CA GLY A 61 8.43 -26.28 -8.80
C GLY A 61 7.15 -26.21 -9.64
N VAL A 62 6.36 -25.16 -9.50
CA VAL A 62 5.09 -24.97 -10.20
C VAL A 62 5.19 -23.78 -11.14
N THR A 63 4.75 -23.95 -12.39
CA THR A 63 4.70 -22.84 -13.36
C THR A 63 3.30 -22.24 -13.40
N PRO A 64 3.11 -21.02 -12.86
CA PRO A 64 1.81 -20.37 -12.88
C PRO A 64 1.48 -19.82 -14.28
N LYS A 65 0.23 -19.98 -14.69
CA LYS A 65 -0.35 -19.31 -15.83
C LYS A 65 -1.08 -18.06 -15.35
N VAL A 66 -0.52 -16.88 -15.64
CA VAL A 66 -1.11 -15.62 -15.19
C VAL A 66 -2.12 -15.11 -16.20
N ILE A 67 -3.35 -14.86 -15.73
CA ILE A 67 -4.41 -14.19 -16.46
C ILE A 67 -4.36 -12.71 -16.07
N VAL A 68 -4.08 -11.85 -17.04
CA VAL A 68 -4.02 -10.39 -16.82
C VAL A 68 -5.30 -9.76 -17.36
N PRO A 69 -6.15 -9.20 -16.47
CA PRO A 69 -7.40 -8.57 -16.88
C PRO A 69 -7.18 -7.18 -17.48
N ASN A 70 -8.20 -6.69 -18.18
CA ASN A 70 -8.33 -5.26 -18.38
C ASN A 70 -8.68 -4.61 -17.04
N MET A 71 -7.89 -3.61 -16.61
CA MET A 71 -8.03 -3.00 -15.29
C MET A 71 -9.32 -2.21 -15.08
N GLN A 72 -10.01 -1.83 -16.14
CA GLN A 72 -11.28 -1.11 -16.04
C GLN A 72 -12.44 -2.04 -15.61
N ASP A 73 -12.38 -3.32 -16.02
CA ASP A 73 -13.48 -4.28 -15.88
C ASP A 73 -13.06 -5.54 -15.08
N THR A 74 -12.08 -5.41 -14.20
CA THR A 74 -11.45 -6.53 -13.49
C THR A 74 -12.45 -7.41 -12.74
N THR A 75 -13.42 -6.79 -12.05
CA THR A 75 -14.42 -7.52 -11.26
C THR A 75 -15.38 -8.30 -12.15
N GLU A 76 -15.82 -7.71 -13.25
CA GLU A 76 -16.71 -8.37 -14.20
C GLU A 76 -16.02 -9.57 -14.87
N GLN A 77 -14.79 -9.40 -15.31
CA GLN A 77 -13.97 -10.46 -15.89
C GLN A 77 -13.75 -11.60 -14.91
N LEU A 78 -13.46 -11.32 -13.63
CA LEU A 78 -13.34 -12.33 -12.60
C LEU A 78 -14.64 -13.12 -12.44
N ASN A 79 -15.77 -12.42 -12.34
CA ASN A 79 -17.09 -13.06 -12.16
C ASN A 79 -17.45 -13.97 -13.33
N LEU A 80 -17.16 -13.55 -14.57
CA LEU A 80 -17.37 -14.37 -15.76
C LEU A 80 -16.49 -15.63 -15.75
N LEU A 81 -15.23 -15.51 -15.35
CA LEU A 81 -14.33 -16.66 -15.24
C LEU A 81 -14.77 -17.62 -14.14
N LEU A 82 -15.20 -17.10 -12.97
CA LEU A 82 -15.69 -17.94 -11.87
C LEU A 82 -16.97 -18.69 -12.22
N ALA A 83 -17.83 -18.13 -13.06
CA ALA A 83 -19.05 -18.78 -13.57
C ALA A 83 -18.74 -19.81 -14.67
N GLY A 84 -17.58 -19.72 -15.31
CA GLY A 84 -17.18 -20.60 -16.40
C GLY A 84 -16.73 -22.01 -15.98
N SER A 85 -16.35 -22.81 -16.98
CA SER A 85 -15.89 -24.18 -16.76
C SER A 85 -14.47 -24.29 -16.21
N ASN A 86 -13.62 -23.28 -16.46
CA ASN A 86 -12.23 -23.23 -16.06
C ASN A 86 -11.93 -21.96 -15.24
N PRO A 87 -12.43 -21.88 -14.00
CA PRO A 87 -12.15 -20.71 -13.15
C PRO A 87 -10.67 -20.69 -12.75
N PRO A 88 -10.12 -19.50 -12.45
CA PRO A 88 -8.75 -19.39 -11.93
C PRO A 88 -8.63 -20.12 -10.58
N ASP A 89 -7.46 -20.72 -10.35
CA ASP A 89 -7.16 -21.42 -9.11
C ASP A 89 -6.93 -20.45 -7.96
N LEU A 90 -6.21 -19.33 -8.23
CA LEU A 90 -5.89 -18.30 -7.26
C LEU A 90 -6.26 -16.91 -7.81
N PHE A 91 -6.84 -16.09 -6.94
CA PHE A 91 -7.14 -14.69 -7.25
C PHE A 91 -7.17 -13.84 -5.97
N GLN A 92 -7.20 -12.53 -6.12
CA GLN A 92 -7.35 -11.61 -5.00
C GLN A 92 -8.80 -11.16 -4.91
N ALA A 93 -9.40 -11.27 -3.70
CA ALA A 93 -10.78 -10.84 -3.48
C ALA A 93 -11.04 -10.51 -2.00
N ASN A 94 -12.18 -9.88 -1.74
CA ASN A 94 -12.78 -9.91 -0.42
C ASN A 94 -13.42 -11.29 -0.25
N TRP A 95 -12.87 -12.11 0.62
CA TRP A 95 -13.27 -13.52 0.74
C TRP A 95 -14.74 -13.69 1.11
N ASP A 96 -15.29 -12.80 1.90
CA ASP A 96 -16.69 -12.83 2.33
C ASP A 96 -17.67 -12.71 1.16
N VAL A 97 -17.33 -11.94 0.12
CA VAL A 97 -18.12 -11.81 -1.11
C VAL A 97 -18.14 -13.12 -1.91
N TYR A 98 -17.02 -13.83 -1.92
CA TYR A 98 -16.83 -15.03 -2.75
C TYR A 98 -16.83 -16.34 -1.96
N LYS A 99 -17.21 -16.33 -0.67
CA LYS A 99 -17.12 -17.44 0.27
C LYS A 99 -17.58 -18.78 -0.33
N SER A 100 -18.70 -18.79 -1.06
CA SER A 100 -19.27 -20.01 -1.64
C SER A 100 -18.41 -20.67 -2.72
N THR A 101 -17.44 -19.95 -3.29
CA THR A 101 -16.55 -20.44 -4.34
C THR A 101 -15.16 -20.80 -3.84
N LEU A 102 -14.87 -20.51 -2.57
CA LEU A 102 -13.53 -20.62 -2.01
C LEU A 102 -13.30 -21.94 -1.29
N MET A 103 -12.04 -22.31 -1.20
CA MET A 103 -11.52 -23.44 -0.44
C MET A 103 -11.09 -22.96 0.95
N PRO A 104 -11.53 -23.56 2.06
CA PRO A 104 -10.96 -23.35 3.38
C PRO A 104 -9.50 -23.80 3.40
N LEU A 105 -8.62 -23.00 4.02
CA LEU A 105 -7.18 -23.20 3.98
C LEU A 105 -6.59 -23.83 5.24
N ASN A 106 -7.39 -24.15 6.26
CA ASN A 106 -6.93 -24.66 7.54
C ASN A 106 -5.94 -25.84 7.41
N ASP A 107 -6.32 -26.89 6.67
CA ASP A 107 -5.51 -28.08 6.50
C ASP A 107 -4.22 -27.80 5.70
N LEU A 108 -4.34 -26.97 4.67
CA LEU A 108 -3.19 -26.58 3.84
C LEU A 108 -2.19 -25.74 4.64
N LEU A 109 -2.69 -24.81 5.45
CA LEU A 109 -1.85 -23.98 6.32
C LEU A 109 -1.21 -24.81 7.43
N ALA A 110 -1.93 -25.74 8.04
CA ALA A 110 -1.37 -26.64 9.05
C ALA A 110 -0.25 -27.51 8.49
N LYS A 111 -0.38 -27.93 7.23
CA LYS A 111 0.60 -28.84 6.59
C LYS A 111 1.78 -28.10 5.93
N HIS A 112 1.54 -26.94 5.37
CA HIS A 112 2.50 -26.23 4.50
C HIS A 112 2.66 -24.73 4.83
N GLY A 113 1.90 -24.21 5.78
CA GLY A 113 1.75 -22.76 6.02
C GLY A 113 2.73 -22.14 6.99
N ASP A 114 3.68 -22.87 7.56
CA ASP A 114 4.58 -22.40 8.64
C ASP A 114 5.22 -21.04 8.36
N ALA A 115 5.72 -20.82 7.15
CA ALA A 115 6.35 -19.56 6.77
C ALA A 115 5.35 -18.40 6.74
N LEU A 116 4.14 -18.64 6.22
CA LEU A 116 3.06 -17.63 6.16
C LEU A 116 2.55 -17.30 7.56
N LEU A 117 2.32 -18.34 8.39
CA LEU A 117 1.82 -18.16 9.76
C LEU A 117 2.81 -17.39 10.64
N ARG A 118 4.12 -17.55 10.43
CA ARG A 118 5.15 -16.77 11.14
C ARG A 118 5.33 -15.36 10.62
N SER A 119 5.12 -15.13 9.33
CA SER A 119 5.39 -13.82 8.70
C SER A 119 4.21 -12.86 8.74
N ILE A 120 3.00 -13.37 8.87
CA ILE A 120 1.76 -12.59 8.87
C ILE A 120 1.26 -12.45 10.32
N PRO A 121 0.99 -11.22 10.81
CA PRO A 121 0.50 -11.01 12.16
C PRO A 121 -0.81 -11.77 12.43
N GLU A 122 -0.96 -12.32 13.64
CA GLU A 122 -2.15 -13.06 14.06
C GLU A 122 -3.45 -12.25 13.89
N THR A 123 -3.38 -10.94 14.15
CA THR A 123 -4.52 -10.03 13.96
C THR A 123 -5.02 -9.99 12.52
N SER A 124 -4.16 -10.21 11.54
CA SER A 124 -4.56 -10.26 10.12
C SER A 124 -5.32 -11.54 9.79
N TRP A 125 -4.96 -12.67 10.41
CA TRP A 125 -5.65 -13.93 10.22
C TRP A 125 -7.08 -13.92 10.75
N LYS A 126 -7.35 -13.16 11.82
CA LYS A 126 -8.71 -12.99 12.35
C LYS A 126 -9.69 -12.43 11.32
N TYR A 127 -9.22 -11.56 10.43
CA TYR A 127 -10.06 -11.03 9.34
C TYR A 127 -10.28 -12.04 8.20
N MET A 128 -9.52 -13.12 8.16
CA MET A 128 -9.65 -14.19 7.17
C MET A 128 -10.48 -15.36 7.65
N THR A 129 -10.88 -15.35 8.90
CA THR A 129 -11.59 -16.46 9.54
C THR A 129 -13.11 -16.20 9.55
N ASP A 130 -13.87 -17.14 9.05
CA ASP A 130 -15.33 -17.09 9.08
C ASP A 130 -15.89 -17.47 10.47
N ALA A 131 -17.22 -17.42 10.62
CA ALA A 131 -17.90 -17.73 11.88
C ALA A 131 -17.74 -19.22 12.31
N ASP A 132 -17.42 -20.10 11.39
CA ASP A 132 -17.21 -21.53 11.63
C ASP A 132 -15.74 -21.87 11.94
N GLY A 133 -14.87 -20.88 11.96
CA GLY A 133 -13.43 -21.04 12.20
C GLY A 133 -12.62 -21.40 10.96
N ASN A 134 -13.19 -21.34 9.76
CA ASN A 134 -12.49 -21.61 8.53
C ASN A 134 -11.66 -20.40 8.08
N ILE A 135 -10.38 -20.61 7.77
CA ILE A 135 -9.53 -19.60 7.16
C ILE A 135 -9.79 -19.60 5.66
N MET A 136 -10.40 -18.52 5.15
CA MET A 136 -10.90 -18.43 3.78
C MET A 136 -9.91 -17.81 2.78
N GLY A 137 -8.75 -17.36 3.25
CA GLY A 137 -7.74 -16.79 2.38
C GLY A 137 -6.45 -16.41 3.12
N ILE A 138 -5.43 -16.07 2.35
CA ILE A 138 -4.16 -15.55 2.87
C ILE A 138 -4.29 -14.03 2.95
N PRO A 139 -4.10 -13.40 4.12
CA PRO A 139 -4.25 -11.96 4.27
C PRO A 139 -3.36 -11.21 3.29
N ARG A 140 -3.89 -10.23 2.60
CA ARG A 140 -3.06 -9.24 1.92
C ARG A 140 -2.46 -8.33 2.99
N THR A 141 -1.19 -8.53 3.28
CA THR A 141 -0.48 -7.62 4.19
C THR A 141 -0.35 -6.26 3.52
N ALA A 142 -0.92 -5.23 4.14
CA ALA A 142 -0.69 -3.85 3.78
C ALA A 142 0.16 -3.21 4.87
N ALA A 143 0.94 -2.20 4.52
CA ALA A 143 1.58 -1.35 5.53
C ALA A 143 0.51 -0.78 6.47
N THR A 144 0.79 -0.80 7.76
CA THR A 144 -0.14 -0.28 8.79
C THR A 144 -0.39 1.21 8.66
N SER A 145 0.51 1.93 7.97
CA SER A 145 0.40 3.37 7.70
C SER A 145 0.80 3.64 6.24
N PRO A 146 -0.12 3.44 5.29
CA PRO A 146 0.21 3.54 3.87
C PRO A 146 0.41 4.98 3.38
N TYR A 147 -0.16 5.98 4.05
CA TYR A 147 0.01 7.38 3.69
C TYR A 147 1.00 8.06 4.63
N MET A 148 1.91 8.83 4.07
CA MET A 148 2.96 9.53 4.77
C MET A 148 3.15 10.91 4.15
N THR A 149 3.68 11.83 4.96
CA THR A 149 4.08 13.15 4.50
C THR A 149 5.59 13.21 4.33
N TRP A 150 5.99 13.86 3.28
CA TRP A 150 7.38 14.03 2.88
C TRP A 150 7.66 15.51 2.63
N VAL A 151 8.79 15.99 3.11
CA VAL A 151 9.27 17.36 2.90
C VAL A 151 10.67 17.33 2.32
N ARG A 152 11.12 18.41 1.70
CA ARG A 152 12.44 18.50 1.09
C ARG A 152 13.49 18.89 2.10
N GLN A 153 14.55 18.09 2.19
CA GLN A 153 15.69 18.36 3.07
C GLN A 153 16.44 19.62 2.66
N ASP A 154 16.64 19.83 1.36
CA ASP A 154 17.33 21.02 0.84
C ASP A 154 16.63 22.34 1.19
N ILE A 155 15.30 22.33 1.27
CA ILE A 155 14.50 23.49 1.73
C ILE A 155 14.64 23.67 3.24
N LEU A 156 14.62 22.57 4.02
CA LEU A 156 14.85 22.61 5.47
C LEU A 156 16.21 23.22 5.78
N ASP A 157 17.25 22.73 5.13
CA ASP A 157 18.64 23.18 5.32
C ASP A 157 18.77 24.67 4.98
N GLN A 158 18.19 25.12 3.85
CA GLN A 158 18.23 26.52 3.44
C GLN A 158 17.42 27.43 4.36
N ALA A 159 16.32 26.95 4.92
CA ALA A 159 15.46 27.70 5.82
C ALA A 159 15.94 27.65 7.28
N GLY A 160 16.91 26.79 7.61
CA GLY A 160 17.36 26.57 8.99
C GLY A 160 16.27 25.94 9.87
N LEU A 161 15.45 25.05 9.30
CA LEU A 161 14.34 24.40 9.99
C LEU A 161 14.62 22.91 10.21
N ASP A 162 14.12 22.41 11.32
CA ASP A 162 14.03 20.97 11.57
C ASP A 162 12.87 20.33 10.78
N VAL A 163 12.87 19.00 10.66
CA VAL A 163 11.76 18.24 10.09
C VAL A 163 10.49 18.50 10.90
N PRO A 164 9.42 19.01 10.27
CA PRO A 164 8.19 19.36 10.98
C PRO A 164 7.52 18.13 11.61
N LYS A 165 7.02 18.31 12.82
CA LYS A 165 6.34 17.28 13.63
C LYS A 165 4.88 17.62 13.90
N THR A 166 4.46 18.87 13.68
CA THR A 166 3.08 19.33 13.86
C THR A 166 2.55 19.99 12.59
N VAL A 167 1.24 20.16 12.53
CA VAL A 167 0.58 20.86 11.41
C VAL A 167 1.03 22.33 11.34
N GLU A 168 1.26 22.94 12.50
CA GLU A 168 1.76 24.33 12.61
C GLU A 168 3.19 24.44 12.08
N GLU A 169 4.08 23.53 12.47
CA GLU A 169 5.45 23.48 11.96
C GLU A 169 5.49 23.19 10.45
N LEU A 170 4.60 22.33 9.95
CA LEU A 170 4.45 22.08 8.52
C LEU A 170 3.97 23.33 7.77
N THR A 171 3.07 24.10 8.37
CA THR A 171 2.62 25.39 7.82
C THR A 171 3.75 26.41 7.80
N ALA A 172 4.56 26.47 8.85
CA ALA A 172 5.75 27.33 8.90
C ALA A 172 6.80 26.92 7.84
N TYR A 173 6.98 25.60 7.65
CA TYR A 173 7.84 25.09 6.59
C TYR A 173 7.36 25.52 5.20
N MET A 174 6.06 25.43 4.90
CA MET A 174 5.51 25.88 3.61
C MET A 174 5.68 27.38 3.40
N ALA A 175 5.51 28.17 4.46
CA ALA A 175 5.76 29.61 4.41
C ALA A 175 7.24 29.94 4.12
N ALA A 176 8.16 29.20 4.74
CA ALA A 176 9.59 29.32 4.48
C ALA A 176 9.95 28.86 3.07
N ALA A 177 9.39 27.75 2.60
CA ALA A 177 9.60 27.25 1.24
C ALA A 177 9.23 28.32 0.19
N GLN A 178 8.05 28.96 0.33
CA GLN A 178 7.62 29.99 -0.62
C GLN A 178 8.40 31.29 -0.53
N LYS A 179 9.08 31.58 0.58
CA LYS A 179 10.05 32.69 0.65
C LYS A 179 11.30 32.39 -0.16
N ILE A 180 11.70 31.13 -0.21
CA ILE A 180 12.85 30.67 -1.01
C ILE A 180 12.48 30.70 -2.50
N ASN A 181 11.34 30.11 -2.85
CA ASN A 181 10.81 30.10 -4.21
C ASN A 181 9.26 30.13 -4.16
N PRO A 182 8.60 31.20 -4.67
CA PRO A 182 7.14 31.31 -4.69
C PRO A 182 6.43 30.19 -5.44
N ASP A 183 7.14 29.49 -6.34
CA ASP A 183 6.60 28.36 -7.08
C ASP A 183 6.60 27.05 -6.30
N PHE A 184 7.20 27.02 -5.12
CA PHE A 184 7.15 25.84 -4.26
C PHE A 184 5.74 25.62 -3.72
N LYS A 185 5.21 24.39 -3.94
CA LYS A 185 3.85 23.98 -3.62
C LYS A 185 3.82 22.71 -2.80
N ALA A 186 2.71 22.50 -2.14
CA ALA A 186 2.33 21.25 -1.50
C ALA A 186 1.46 20.42 -2.46
N GLY A 187 1.68 19.12 -2.49
CA GLY A 187 0.87 18.20 -3.26
C GLY A 187 0.35 17.05 -2.40
N THR A 188 -0.84 16.61 -2.70
CA THR A 188 -1.39 15.37 -2.19
C THR A 188 -2.10 14.65 -3.31
N ARG A 189 -2.00 13.34 -3.33
CA ARG A 189 -2.70 12.57 -4.33
C ARG A 189 -4.19 12.58 -4.03
N ALA A 190 -4.98 13.17 -4.91
CA ALA A 190 -6.39 12.88 -5.02
C ALA A 190 -6.51 11.54 -5.77
N TRP A 191 -7.05 10.51 -5.13
CA TRP A 191 -7.30 9.24 -5.80
C TRP A 191 -8.44 9.40 -6.82
N SER A 192 -8.27 8.79 -7.99
CA SER A 192 -9.24 8.88 -9.08
C SER A 192 -10.56 8.21 -8.72
N GLY A 193 -11.61 8.96 -8.49
CA GLY A 193 -12.95 8.41 -8.35
C GLY A 193 -13.87 9.23 -7.45
N ASN A 194 -13.48 9.53 -6.24
CA ASN A 194 -14.26 10.30 -5.29
C ASN A 194 -13.51 11.58 -4.91
N LYS A 195 -13.68 12.60 -5.72
CA LYS A 195 -12.89 13.84 -5.71
C LYS A 195 -12.91 14.62 -4.42
N TRP A 196 -13.83 14.36 -3.52
CA TRP A 196 -13.97 15.10 -2.26
C TRP A 196 -13.65 14.25 -1.01
N GLU A 197 -13.60 12.93 -1.12
CA GLU A 197 -13.29 12.01 -0.02
C GLU A 197 -11.79 11.83 0.20
N GLU A 198 -10.99 12.08 -0.81
CA GLU A 198 -9.58 11.73 -0.85
C GLU A 198 -8.56 12.87 -0.81
N PRO A 199 -8.90 14.12 -1.13
CA PRO A 199 -7.90 15.16 -1.03
C PRO A 199 -7.46 15.27 0.42
N ALA A 200 -6.27 14.76 0.66
CA ALA A 200 -5.66 14.86 1.96
C ALA A 200 -6.13 13.86 3.02
N MET A 201 -6.31 12.60 2.63
CA MET A 201 -6.60 11.52 3.57
C MET A 201 -5.73 11.57 4.83
N GLY A 202 -4.42 11.85 4.69
CA GLY A 202 -3.53 12.04 5.83
C GLY A 202 -3.86 13.28 6.65
N PHE A 203 -4.19 14.40 6.02
CA PHE A 203 -4.54 15.65 6.71
C PHE A 203 -5.87 15.52 7.46
N ALA A 204 -6.89 14.95 6.84
CA ALA A 204 -8.17 14.72 7.51
C ALA A 204 -7.99 13.86 8.78
N ALA A 205 -7.16 12.84 8.74
CA ALA A 205 -6.89 12.00 9.92
C ALA A 205 -6.26 12.79 11.07
N ALA A 206 -5.38 13.75 10.78
CA ALA A 206 -4.74 14.60 11.79
C ALA A 206 -5.78 15.45 12.58
N PHE A 207 -6.84 15.85 11.93
CA PHE A 207 -7.89 16.70 12.52
C PHE A 207 -9.07 15.92 13.08
N THR A 208 -9.39 14.78 12.51
CA THR A 208 -10.59 14.02 12.85
C THR A 208 -10.33 12.77 13.67
N GLY A 209 -9.09 12.31 13.73
CA GLY A 209 -8.75 10.99 14.26
C GLY A 209 -9.36 9.84 13.46
N ALA A 210 -10.07 10.13 12.37
CA ALA A 210 -10.69 9.13 11.53
C ALA A 210 -9.65 8.45 10.63
N MET A 211 -9.80 7.16 10.45
CA MET A 211 -8.99 6.41 9.49
C MET A 211 -9.36 6.85 8.08
N SER A 212 -8.36 7.19 7.29
CA SER A 212 -8.56 7.58 5.91
C SER A 212 -8.86 6.37 5.01
N GLY A 213 -9.49 6.65 3.89
CA GLY A 213 -9.88 5.66 2.91
C GLY A 213 -11.21 4.99 3.19
N ASN A 214 -11.84 5.30 4.31
CA ASN A 214 -13.20 4.90 4.59
C ASN A 214 -14.05 6.16 4.67
N ALA A 215 -15.17 6.18 3.96
CA ALA A 215 -16.16 7.24 4.06
C ALA A 215 -16.82 7.32 5.47
N ALA A 216 -16.32 6.51 6.40
CA ALA A 216 -16.89 6.34 7.73
C ALA A 216 -15.80 6.21 8.82
N PHE A 217 -16.16 6.58 10.03
CA PHE A 217 -15.36 6.40 11.25
C PHE A 217 -16.20 5.79 12.37
N ILE A 218 -15.54 5.24 13.38
CA ILE A 218 -16.22 4.82 14.62
C ILE A 218 -16.18 6.02 15.58
N ASP A 219 -17.35 6.53 15.93
CA ASP A 219 -17.44 7.62 16.91
C ASP A 219 -17.10 7.09 18.31
N PRO A 220 -16.06 7.61 18.95
CA PRO A 220 -15.65 7.13 20.28
C PRO A 220 -16.67 7.45 21.37
N SER A 221 -17.61 8.37 21.14
CA SER A 221 -18.60 8.77 22.13
C SER A 221 -19.75 7.76 22.28
N ASP A 222 -20.08 7.02 21.22
CA ASP A 222 -21.21 6.07 21.20
C ASP A 222 -20.88 4.71 20.54
N GLY A 223 -19.67 4.53 20.03
CA GLY A 223 -19.21 3.31 19.36
C GLY A 223 -19.87 3.03 18.02
N ARG A 224 -20.60 3.98 17.46
CA ARG A 224 -21.32 3.80 16.18
C ARG A 224 -20.48 4.20 14.98
N VAL A 225 -20.70 3.53 13.87
CA VAL A 225 -20.15 3.92 12.57
C VAL A 225 -20.91 5.14 12.05
N LYS A 226 -20.18 6.22 11.75
CA LYS A 226 -20.72 7.47 11.20
C LYS A 226 -19.94 7.91 9.96
N PRO A 227 -20.56 8.65 9.04
CA PRO A 227 -19.84 9.24 7.91
C PRO A 227 -18.77 10.25 8.37
N VAL A 228 -17.61 10.26 7.71
CA VAL A 228 -16.50 11.18 8.03
C VAL A 228 -16.92 12.66 8.08
N PRO A 229 -17.83 13.18 7.25
CA PRO A 229 -18.31 14.55 7.38
C PRO A 229 -18.96 14.91 8.73
N LEU A 230 -19.31 13.91 9.54
CA LEU A 230 -19.82 14.12 10.90
C LEU A 230 -18.73 13.94 11.96
N ALA A 231 -17.47 13.70 11.57
CA ALA A 231 -16.38 13.51 12.51
C ALA A 231 -16.07 14.80 13.30
N PRO A 232 -15.80 14.71 14.60
CA PRO A 232 -15.21 15.80 15.34
C PRO A 232 -13.96 16.32 14.63
N GLY A 233 -13.76 17.66 14.59
CA GLY A 233 -12.61 18.26 13.93
C GLY A 233 -12.70 18.42 12.41
N ILE A 234 -13.76 17.93 11.75
CA ILE A 234 -13.92 18.12 10.29
C ILE A 234 -13.97 19.59 9.89
N LYS A 235 -14.59 20.43 10.73
CA LYS A 235 -14.66 21.87 10.49
C LYS A 235 -13.27 22.52 10.55
N ASP A 236 -12.46 22.13 11.51
CA ASP A 236 -11.09 22.65 11.66
C ASP A 236 -10.21 22.19 10.50
N TYR A 237 -10.38 20.93 10.05
CA TYR A 237 -9.75 20.44 8.83
C TYR A 237 -10.12 21.28 7.60
N LEU A 238 -11.39 21.59 7.40
CA LEU A 238 -11.84 22.41 6.27
C LEU A 238 -11.29 23.84 6.34
N HIS A 239 -11.22 24.42 7.54
CA HIS A 239 -10.58 25.72 7.75
C HIS A 239 -9.08 25.67 7.41
N PHE A 240 -8.37 24.66 7.87
CA PHE A 240 -6.97 24.44 7.53
C PHE A 240 -6.76 24.35 6.01
N MET A 241 -7.56 23.52 5.33
CA MET A 241 -7.46 23.34 3.89
C MET A 241 -7.73 24.64 3.11
N ASN A 242 -8.73 25.41 3.56
CA ASN A 242 -9.07 26.72 2.98
C ASN A 242 -7.96 27.75 3.24
N ASP A 243 -7.41 27.80 4.44
CA ASP A 243 -6.29 28.69 4.78
C ASP A 243 -5.06 28.43 3.88
N TRP A 244 -4.69 27.15 3.70
CA TRP A 244 -3.60 26.78 2.81
C TRP A 244 -3.91 27.10 1.35
N ASN A 245 -5.15 26.96 0.94
CA ASN A 245 -5.59 27.36 -0.40
C ASN A 245 -5.44 28.87 -0.62
N ASN A 246 -5.90 29.68 0.33
CA ASN A 246 -5.82 31.15 0.27
C ASN A 246 -4.36 31.65 0.31
N LYS A 247 -3.47 30.92 0.98
CA LYS A 247 -2.02 31.19 0.99
C LYS A 247 -1.32 30.72 -0.28
N GLY A 248 -2.01 30.03 -1.18
CA GLY A 248 -1.45 29.49 -2.40
C GLY A 248 -0.41 28.38 -2.19
N TYR A 249 -0.52 27.63 -1.08
CA TYR A 249 0.41 26.53 -0.78
C TYR A 249 0.14 25.30 -1.61
N TRP A 250 -1.13 25.05 -1.99
CA TRP A 250 -1.49 23.88 -2.77
C TRP A 250 -1.04 23.99 -4.21
N TYR A 251 -0.67 22.85 -4.78
CA TYR A 251 -0.46 22.75 -6.23
C TYR A 251 -1.79 23.10 -6.95
N PRO A 252 -1.78 23.95 -7.97
CA PRO A 252 -3.01 24.49 -8.57
C PRO A 252 -4.04 23.45 -9.01
N ASP A 253 -3.57 22.33 -9.57
CA ASP A 253 -4.42 21.27 -10.09
C ASP A 253 -4.64 20.12 -9.08
N ASN A 254 -4.27 20.34 -7.81
CA ASN A 254 -4.30 19.31 -6.76
C ASN A 254 -5.68 18.64 -6.59
N TRP A 255 -6.74 19.37 -6.88
CA TRP A 255 -8.12 18.92 -6.69
C TRP A 255 -8.76 18.34 -7.95
N SER A 256 -8.20 18.56 -9.11
CA SER A 256 -8.80 18.20 -10.39
C SER A 256 -8.00 17.19 -11.17
N LYS A 257 -6.69 17.36 -11.26
CA LYS A 257 -5.84 16.59 -12.16
C LYS A 257 -4.40 16.45 -11.63
N PHE A 258 -4.26 16.07 -10.36
CA PHE A 258 -2.93 15.88 -9.80
C PHE A 258 -2.28 14.61 -10.38
N ASP A 259 -1.35 14.78 -11.31
CA ASP A 259 -0.46 13.73 -11.79
C ASP A 259 0.86 13.79 -11.04
N GLU A 260 1.07 12.84 -10.14
CA GLU A 260 2.31 12.74 -9.35
C GLU A 260 3.56 12.73 -10.24
N SER A 261 3.52 12.00 -11.34
CA SER A 261 4.69 11.83 -12.22
C SER A 261 5.05 13.13 -12.92
N GLU A 262 4.06 13.92 -13.29
CA GLU A 262 4.25 15.21 -13.94
C GLU A 262 4.73 16.26 -12.94
N VAL A 263 4.07 16.35 -11.80
CA VAL A 263 4.38 17.34 -10.76
C VAL A 263 5.77 17.13 -10.18
N PHE A 264 6.19 15.91 -9.96
CA PHE A 264 7.54 15.63 -9.50
C PHE A 264 8.63 16.06 -10.52
N ARG A 265 8.33 16.11 -11.81
CA ARG A 265 9.28 16.59 -12.82
C ARG A 265 9.52 18.10 -12.80
N THR A 266 8.61 18.86 -12.18
CA THR A 266 8.73 20.33 -12.14
C THR A 266 9.76 20.83 -11.14
N CYS A 267 10.26 19.99 -10.22
CA CYS A 267 11.12 20.32 -9.09
C CYS A 267 10.50 21.33 -8.09
N ASN A 268 9.23 21.67 -8.26
CA ASN A 268 8.53 22.69 -7.45
C ASN A 268 7.69 22.11 -6.31
N LEU A 269 7.68 20.79 -6.15
CA LEU A 269 6.95 20.16 -5.06
C LEU A 269 7.79 20.20 -3.78
N ALA A 270 7.47 21.13 -2.88
CA ALA A 270 8.15 21.30 -1.61
C ALA A 270 7.76 20.24 -0.59
N MET A 271 6.49 19.85 -0.62
CA MET A 271 5.90 18.87 0.29
C MET A 271 4.94 17.96 -0.49
N TRP A 272 4.96 16.70 -0.11
CA TRP A 272 4.06 15.72 -0.70
C TRP A 272 3.48 14.78 0.38
N SER A 273 2.19 14.50 0.28
CA SER A 273 1.53 13.50 1.12
C SER A 273 0.88 12.44 0.23
N GLY A 274 1.23 11.19 0.44
CA GLY A 274 0.73 10.11 -0.37
C GLY A 274 1.19 8.72 0.07
N TRP A 275 0.98 7.77 -0.81
CA TRP A 275 1.29 6.36 -0.56
C TRP A 275 2.81 6.13 -0.44
N TYR A 276 3.25 5.45 0.63
CA TYR A 276 4.67 5.28 0.97
C TYR A 276 5.55 4.71 -0.16
N SER A 277 5.02 3.82 -0.98
CA SER A 277 5.80 3.20 -2.06
C SER A 277 6.14 4.17 -3.20
N ARG A 278 5.45 5.32 -3.29
CA ARG A 278 5.75 6.33 -4.31
C ARG A 278 7.13 6.93 -4.13
N VAL A 279 7.61 7.03 -2.90
CA VAL A 279 8.97 7.53 -2.62
C VAL A 279 10.04 6.64 -3.24
N THR A 280 9.85 5.33 -3.20
CA THR A 280 10.82 4.39 -3.81
C THR A 280 10.72 4.30 -5.34
N ILE A 281 9.57 4.64 -5.90
CA ILE A 281 9.31 4.55 -7.35
C ILE A 281 9.55 5.89 -8.04
N VAL A 282 9.10 6.98 -7.42
CA VAL A 282 9.06 8.31 -8.02
C VAL A 282 10.29 9.13 -7.66
N VAL A 283 10.72 9.12 -6.39
CA VAL A 283 11.85 9.94 -5.92
C VAL A 283 13.14 9.69 -6.69
N PRO A 284 13.56 8.45 -6.99
CA PRO A 284 14.77 8.22 -7.80
C PRO A 284 14.69 8.83 -9.19
N LYS A 285 13.49 8.87 -9.79
CA LYS A 285 13.27 9.51 -11.08
C LYS A 285 13.35 11.04 -10.96
N VAL A 286 12.95 11.57 -9.83
CA VAL A 286 13.01 13.00 -9.55
C VAL A 286 14.43 13.45 -9.28
N GLU A 287 15.21 12.71 -8.51
CA GLU A 287 16.61 13.02 -8.22
C GLU A 287 17.44 13.13 -9.49
N SER A 288 17.12 12.36 -10.54
CA SER A 288 17.77 12.48 -11.84
C SER A 288 17.45 13.78 -12.57
N ASN A 289 16.24 14.33 -12.38
CA ASN A 289 15.77 15.54 -13.05
C ASN A 289 15.99 16.81 -12.19
N CYS A 290 16.14 16.67 -10.89
CA CYS A 290 16.24 17.74 -9.92
C CYS A 290 17.45 17.50 -9.00
N PRO A 291 18.68 17.71 -9.49
CA PRO A 291 19.89 17.41 -8.74
C PRO A 291 19.93 18.10 -7.37
N GLY A 292 20.28 17.34 -6.35
CA GLY A 292 20.35 17.83 -4.96
C GLY A 292 19.04 17.79 -4.19
N MET A 293 17.90 17.49 -4.85
CA MET A 293 16.62 17.34 -4.17
C MET A 293 16.55 16.01 -3.42
N LYS A 294 16.23 16.08 -2.13
CA LYS A 294 16.03 14.90 -1.27
C LYS A 294 14.74 15.06 -0.47
N TYR A 295 13.92 14.02 -0.45
CA TYR A 295 12.75 13.97 0.42
C TYR A 295 13.07 13.23 1.72
N VAL A 296 12.63 13.81 2.83
CA VAL A 296 12.65 13.19 4.16
C VAL A 296 11.24 13.02 4.68
N ARG A 297 11.01 11.96 5.43
CA ARG A 297 9.70 11.70 6.03
C ARG A 297 9.46 12.68 7.18
N ALA A 298 8.28 13.32 7.17
CA ALA A 298 7.79 14.18 8.23
C ALA A 298 6.65 13.48 8.99
N PRO A 299 6.87 13.07 10.26
CA PRO A 299 5.85 12.44 11.10
C PRO A 299 4.99 13.53 11.75
N ILE A 300 3.99 14.00 11.02
CA ILE A 300 3.15 15.12 11.45
C ILE A 300 2.05 14.66 12.41
N MET A 301 1.96 15.34 13.56
CA MET A 301 0.87 15.22 14.52
C MET A 301 -0.08 16.41 14.34
N GLY A 302 -1.37 16.14 14.26
CA GLY A 302 -2.43 17.14 14.32
C GLY A 302 -3.20 17.08 15.63
N PRO A 303 -4.28 17.88 15.76
CA PRO A 303 -5.05 18.00 16.99
C PRO A 303 -5.69 16.70 17.48
N GLN A 304 -6.02 15.78 16.58
CA GLN A 304 -6.74 14.53 16.89
C GLN A 304 -5.92 13.26 16.59
N GLY A 305 -4.76 13.38 15.99
CA GLY A 305 -3.93 12.22 15.68
C GLY A 305 -2.86 12.48 14.64
N TRP A 306 -2.23 11.40 14.20
CA TRP A 306 -1.18 11.46 13.19
C TRP A 306 -1.76 11.80 11.81
N MET A 307 -1.05 12.63 11.07
CA MET A 307 -1.25 12.85 9.64
C MET A 307 -0.78 11.62 8.85
N ALA A 308 -1.38 10.52 9.16
CA ALA A 308 -1.10 9.21 8.58
C ALA A 308 -2.37 8.39 8.67
N THR A 309 -2.48 7.41 7.80
CA THR A 309 -3.65 6.55 7.80
C THR A 309 -3.25 5.16 8.19
N THR A 310 -4.01 4.56 9.07
CA THR A 310 -3.94 3.13 9.29
C THR A 310 -4.97 2.45 8.39
N ARG A 311 -4.57 1.39 7.71
CA ARG A 311 -5.49 0.55 6.97
C ARG A 311 -5.59 -0.79 7.70
N ALA A 312 -6.77 -1.12 8.17
CA ALA A 312 -7.06 -2.48 8.55
C ALA A 312 -6.98 -3.37 7.30
N SER A 313 -6.48 -4.58 7.44
CA SER A 313 -6.37 -5.53 6.32
C SER A 313 -7.72 -5.83 5.67
N GLY A 314 -8.83 -5.66 6.40
CA GLY A 314 -10.17 -6.00 5.94
C GLY A 314 -10.25 -7.47 5.50
N THR A 315 -11.26 -7.79 4.71
CA THR A 315 -11.49 -9.14 4.16
C THR A 315 -10.73 -9.42 2.86
N GLN A 316 -9.88 -8.48 2.41
CA GLN A 316 -9.12 -8.63 1.18
C GLN A 316 -8.00 -9.65 1.33
N ALA A 317 -8.01 -10.69 0.51
CA ALA A 317 -7.12 -11.83 0.62
C ALA A 317 -6.69 -12.37 -0.75
N TYR A 318 -5.62 -13.16 -0.75
CA TYR A 318 -5.37 -14.12 -1.81
C TYR A 318 -6.16 -15.38 -1.48
N VAL A 319 -7.08 -15.75 -2.36
CA VAL A 319 -8.04 -16.82 -2.14
C VAL A 319 -7.87 -17.93 -3.16
N ILE A 320 -8.15 -19.17 -2.75
CA ILE A 320 -8.07 -20.35 -3.60
C ILE A 320 -9.48 -20.81 -3.93
N ASN A 321 -9.73 -21.05 -5.22
CA ASN A 321 -10.99 -21.61 -5.69
C ASN A 321 -11.15 -23.04 -5.18
N LYS A 322 -12.34 -23.42 -4.73
CA LYS A 322 -12.61 -24.79 -4.29
C LYS A 322 -12.52 -25.85 -5.41
N LYS A 323 -12.50 -25.42 -6.68
CA LYS A 323 -12.26 -26.27 -7.85
C LYS A 323 -10.78 -26.34 -8.25
N ALA A 324 -9.88 -25.63 -7.55
CA ALA A 324 -8.42 -25.73 -7.76
C ALA A 324 -7.98 -27.17 -7.54
N LYS A 325 -7.04 -27.63 -8.39
CA LYS A 325 -6.56 -29.03 -8.40
C LYS A 325 -5.21 -29.15 -7.71
#